data_6b87efa265db0db6224bf1f1f02b2fdd
#
_entry.id   6b87efa265db0db6224bf1f1f02b2fdd
#
_cell.length_a   1.000
_cell.length_b   1.000
_cell.length_c   1.000
_cell.angle_alpha   90.00
_cell.angle_beta   90.00
_cell.angle_gamma   90.00
#
_symmetry.space_group_name_H-M   'P 1'
#
loop_
_entity.id
_entity.type
_entity.pdbx_description
1 polymer ?
#
loop_
_entity_poly.entity_id
_entity_poly.type
_entity_poly.pdbx_seq_one_letter_code
_entity_poly.pdbx_strand_id
1 'polypeptide(L)'
;MLDSEIGAYRCYECSIPTSLFDEDEVKAAYAKFDERVKAAELAYAISKKEEEITAYDTSDKVNGFILNGMLISWNKDDTNSPNVEKRMDLRQNIADNFALGEENIAIWLKGVSFTMPCAQAEVLMRSIENYAYECFNVTASHKAAVSELKIIKEVEAYDYKAGYPKMLEMRV
;
A
#
# COMPACT_ATOMS: atom_id res chain seq x y z
N MET A 1 -14.16 -2.83 28.93
CA MET A 1 -14.76 -2.12 27.78
C MET A 1 -13.64 -1.56 26.94
N LEU A 2 -13.65 -1.78 25.64
CA LEU A 2 -12.75 -1.12 24.70
C LEU A 2 -13.21 0.32 24.52
N ASP A 3 -12.33 1.27 24.73
CA ASP A 3 -12.57 2.65 24.31
C ASP A 3 -12.13 2.76 22.83
N SER A 4 -13.10 2.71 21.93
CA SER A 4 -12.87 2.69 20.49
C SER A 4 -12.30 4.01 19.93
N GLU A 5 -12.34 5.09 20.70
CA GLU A 5 -11.86 6.40 20.23
C GLU A 5 -10.37 6.62 20.46
N ILE A 6 -9.77 5.92 21.45
CA ILE A 6 -8.34 6.08 21.79
C ILE A 6 -7.54 4.78 21.72
N GLY A 7 -8.14 3.66 21.30
CA GLY A 7 -7.45 2.36 21.24
C GLY A 7 -6.92 1.87 22.60
N ALA A 8 -7.40 2.43 23.69
CA ALA A 8 -6.96 2.11 25.04
C ALA A 8 -7.94 1.18 25.73
N TYR A 9 -7.40 0.18 26.41
CA TYR A 9 -8.17 -0.66 27.31
C TYR A 9 -8.27 0.03 28.66
N ARG A 10 -9.49 0.30 29.13
CA ARG A 10 -9.70 0.69 30.53
C ARG A 10 -9.88 -0.57 31.38
N CYS A 11 -8.88 -0.86 32.20
CA CYS A 11 -9.04 -1.85 33.26
C CYS A 11 -9.82 -1.20 34.42
N TYR A 12 -10.97 -1.75 34.74
CA TYR A 12 -11.66 -1.43 35.99
C TYR A 12 -11.19 -2.44 37.02
N GLU A 13 -10.59 -1.96 38.12
CA GLU A 13 -10.39 -2.78 39.30
C GLU A 13 -11.76 -3.09 39.92
N CYS A 14 -12.21 -4.33 39.75
CA CYS A 14 -13.35 -4.86 40.49
C CYS A 14 -12.80 -5.70 41.65
N SER A 15 -12.98 -5.26 42.87
CA SER A 15 -12.75 -6.12 44.03
C SER A 15 -13.96 -7.07 44.19
N ILE A 16 -13.86 -8.24 43.62
CA ILE A 16 -14.82 -9.31 43.85
C ILE A 16 -14.25 -10.20 44.96
N PRO A 17 -15.04 -10.56 45.96
CA PRO A 17 -14.56 -11.45 47.03
C PRO A 17 -14.07 -12.77 46.45
N THR A 18 -12.80 -13.09 46.65
CA THR A 18 -12.16 -14.32 46.13
C THR A 18 -12.83 -15.61 46.66
N SER A 19 -13.59 -15.52 47.73
CA SER A 19 -14.36 -16.64 48.27
C SER A 19 -15.55 -17.09 47.42
N LEU A 20 -15.85 -16.36 46.32
CA LEU A 20 -16.95 -16.71 45.40
C LEU A 20 -16.45 -17.46 44.16
N PHE A 21 -15.15 -17.59 44.00
CA PHE A 21 -14.56 -18.24 42.80
C PHE A 21 -13.59 -19.35 43.22
N ASP A 22 -13.59 -20.42 42.46
CA ASP A 22 -12.50 -21.43 42.50
C ASP A 22 -11.22 -20.74 42.03
N GLU A 23 -10.13 -20.93 42.79
CA GLU A 23 -8.83 -20.30 42.50
C GLU A 23 -8.30 -20.70 41.09
N ASP A 24 -8.58 -21.94 40.69
CA ASP A 24 -8.16 -22.46 39.37
C ASP A 24 -8.99 -21.87 38.23
N GLU A 25 -10.29 -21.63 38.44
CA GLU A 25 -11.14 -20.93 37.47
C GLU A 25 -10.70 -19.49 37.28
N VAL A 26 -10.34 -18.79 38.35
CA VAL A 26 -9.82 -17.41 38.30
C VAL A 26 -8.47 -17.37 37.52
N LYS A 27 -7.54 -18.29 37.83
CA LYS A 27 -6.27 -18.39 37.11
C LYS A 27 -6.48 -18.67 35.61
N ALA A 28 -7.40 -19.57 35.28
CA ALA A 28 -7.74 -19.88 33.89
C ALA A 28 -8.37 -18.67 33.15
N ALA A 29 -9.20 -17.89 33.83
CA ALA A 29 -9.78 -16.67 33.27
C ALA A 29 -8.71 -15.59 32.98
N TYR A 30 -7.75 -15.39 33.91
CA TYR A 30 -6.63 -14.47 33.70
C TYR A 30 -5.73 -14.92 32.57
N ALA A 31 -5.40 -16.21 32.47
CA ALA A 31 -4.59 -16.73 31.37
C ALA A 31 -5.24 -16.47 30.00
N LYS A 32 -6.53 -16.71 29.87
CA LYS A 32 -7.29 -16.39 28.64
C LYS A 32 -7.33 -14.90 28.33
N PHE A 33 -7.40 -14.04 29.33
CA PHE A 33 -7.35 -12.60 29.16
C PHE A 33 -5.98 -12.18 28.60
N ASP A 34 -4.89 -12.65 29.20
CA ASP A 34 -3.52 -12.35 28.76
C ASP A 34 -3.27 -12.80 27.32
N GLU A 35 -3.75 -14.01 26.93
CA GLU A 35 -3.67 -14.48 25.55
C GLU A 35 -4.41 -13.55 24.58
N ARG A 36 -5.60 -13.08 24.95
CA ARG A 36 -6.37 -12.16 24.12
C ARG A 36 -5.70 -10.78 24.01
N VAL A 37 -5.09 -10.28 25.06
CA VAL A 37 -4.33 -9.03 25.05
C VAL A 37 -3.15 -9.15 24.10
N LYS A 38 -2.33 -10.19 24.25
CA LYS A 38 -1.19 -10.44 23.36
C LYS A 38 -1.58 -10.59 21.89
N ALA A 39 -2.68 -11.28 21.63
CA ALA A 39 -3.21 -11.41 20.27
C ALA A 39 -3.67 -10.05 19.69
N ALA A 40 -4.30 -9.21 20.51
CA ALA A 40 -4.71 -7.88 20.09
C ALA A 40 -3.52 -6.94 19.84
N GLU A 41 -2.48 -7.00 20.69
CA GLU A 41 -1.24 -6.24 20.50
C GLU A 41 -0.52 -6.65 19.22
N LEU A 42 -0.44 -7.95 18.94
CA LEU A 42 0.14 -8.44 17.69
C LEU A 42 -0.66 -7.98 16.47
N ALA A 43 -1.99 -8.09 16.51
CA ALA A 43 -2.86 -7.65 15.43
C ALA A 43 -2.71 -6.14 15.17
N TYR A 44 -2.58 -5.34 16.23
CA TYR A 44 -2.33 -3.90 16.12
C TYR A 44 -0.97 -3.60 15.48
N ALA A 45 0.09 -4.30 15.88
CA ALA A 45 1.42 -4.14 15.30
C ALA A 45 1.41 -4.48 13.79
N ILE A 46 0.75 -5.58 13.41
CA ILE A 46 0.58 -5.98 12.00
C ILE A 46 -0.16 -4.88 11.23
N SER A 47 -1.29 -4.41 11.73
CA SER A 47 -2.07 -3.33 11.06
C SER A 47 -1.24 -2.07 10.86
N LYS A 48 -0.47 -1.66 11.86
CA LYS A 48 0.45 -0.51 11.76
C LYS A 48 1.52 -0.72 10.70
N LYS A 49 2.10 -1.90 10.63
CA LYS A 49 3.09 -2.23 9.60
C LYS A 49 2.48 -2.24 8.19
N GLU A 50 1.27 -2.74 8.03
CA GLU A 50 0.54 -2.70 6.76
C GLU A 50 0.21 -1.26 6.32
N GLU A 51 -0.09 -0.35 7.27
CA GLU A 51 -0.23 1.08 7.00
C GLU A 51 1.08 1.69 6.48
N GLU A 52 2.22 1.36 7.11
CA GLU A 52 3.55 1.81 6.66
C GLU A 52 3.88 1.29 5.24
N ILE A 53 3.60 0.02 4.96
CA ILE A 53 3.77 -0.59 3.64
C ILE A 53 2.90 0.13 2.61
N THR A 54 1.64 0.42 2.94
CA THR A 54 0.72 1.14 2.06
C THR A 54 1.19 2.57 1.79
N ALA A 55 1.66 3.27 2.81
CA ALA A 55 2.19 4.61 2.68
C ALA A 55 3.46 4.65 1.80
N TYR A 56 4.30 3.62 1.89
CA TYR A 56 5.48 3.49 1.04
C TYR A 56 5.10 3.19 -0.42
N ASP A 57 4.15 2.28 -0.64
CA ASP A 57 3.61 1.95 -1.97
C ASP A 57 3.03 3.17 -2.68
N THR A 58 2.33 4.04 -1.95
CA THR A 58 1.74 5.28 -2.52
C THR A 58 2.73 6.44 -2.65
N SER A 59 3.96 6.28 -2.18
CA SER A 59 5.00 7.30 -2.31
C SER A 59 5.59 7.37 -3.72
N ASP A 60 6.19 8.51 -4.07
CA ASP A 60 6.90 8.69 -5.35
C ASP A 60 8.08 7.73 -5.54
N LYS A 61 8.53 7.05 -4.48
CA LYS A 61 9.62 6.05 -4.55
C LYS A 61 9.20 4.76 -5.24
N VAL A 62 7.93 4.41 -5.14
CA VAL A 62 7.35 3.19 -5.70
C VAL A 62 6.34 3.54 -6.79
N ASN A 63 5.49 4.53 -6.53
CA ASN A 63 4.38 4.90 -7.40
C ASN A 63 4.71 6.09 -8.32
N GLY A 64 5.95 6.17 -8.78
CA GLY A 64 6.43 7.18 -9.70
C GLY A 64 7.32 6.59 -10.79
N PHE A 65 7.47 7.31 -11.88
CA PHE A 65 8.41 7.00 -12.96
C PHE A 65 9.06 8.29 -13.49
N ILE A 66 10.18 8.15 -14.18
CA ILE A 66 10.90 9.28 -14.77
C ILE A 66 10.65 9.30 -16.27
N LEU A 67 10.09 10.39 -16.78
CA LEU A 67 9.91 10.64 -18.21
C LEU A 67 10.68 11.88 -18.63
N ASN A 68 11.65 11.73 -19.56
CA ASN A 68 12.55 12.81 -19.99
C ASN A 68 13.21 13.55 -18.84
N GLY A 69 13.58 12.84 -17.76
CA GLY A 69 14.20 13.42 -16.56
C GLY A 69 13.21 14.03 -15.57
N MET A 70 11.93 14.03 -15.84
CA MET A 70 10.91 14.56 -14.94
C MET A 70 10.22 13.41 -14.19
N LEU A 71 10.16 13.52 -12.85
CA LEU A 71 9.44 12.57 -12.01
C LEU A 71 7.93 12.78 -12.17
N ILE A 72 7.23 11.76 -12.60
CA ILE A 72 5.77 11.70 -12.72
C ILE A 72 5.26 10.75 -11.62
N SER A 73 4.49 11.26 -10.70
CA SER A 73 3.78 10.47 -9.69
C SER A 73 2.44 9.98 -10.25
N TRP A 74 2.06 8.76 -9.87
CA TRP A 74 0.74 8.20 -10.22
C TRP A 74 -0.10 7.95 -8.96
N ASN A 75 0.24 8.65 -7.89
CA ASN A 75 -0.51 8.57 -6.66
C ASN A 75 -1.94 9.12 -6.89
N LYS A 76 -2.95 8.34 -6.49
CA LYS A 76 -4.36 8.71 -6.64
C LYS A 76 -4.74 9.99 -5.88
N ASP A 77 -4.00 10.33 -4.84
CA ASP A 77 -4.25 11.49 -4.00
C ASP A 77 -3.59 12.78 -4.53
N ASP A 78 -2.72 12.67 -5.55
CA ASP A 78 -2.17 13.81 -6.26
C ASP A 78 -3.14 14.25 -7.37
N THR A 79 -3.77 15.40 -7.19
CA THR A 79 -4.72 15.99 -8.18
C THR A 79 -4.10 16.26 -9.54
N ASN A 80 -2.77 16.38 -9.61
CA ASN A 80 -2.01 16.56 -10.85
C ASN A 80 -1.51 15.24 -11.44
N SER A 81 -1.76 14.13 -10.76
CA SER A 81 -1.35 12.80 -11.19
C SER A 81 -2.50 12.09 -11.89
N PRO A 82 -2.28 11.41 -13.00
CA PRO A 82 -3.32 10.59 -13.62
C PRO A 82 -3.68 9.45 -12.66
N ASN A 83 -4.91 9.42 -12.17
CA ASN A 83 -5.43 8.28 -11.42
C ASN A 83 -5.62 7.05 -12.33
N VAL A 84 -5.99 5.91 -11.76
CA VAL A 84 -6.17 4.65 -12.53
C VAL A 84 -7.18 4.82 -13.66
N GLU A 85 -8.28 5.51 -13.43
CA GLU A 85 -9.32 5.78 -14.44
C GLU A 85 -8.76 6.61 -15.58
N LYS A 86 -8.09 7.72 -15.29
CA LYS A 86 -7.44 8.54 -16.31
C LYS A 86 -6.36 7.82 -17.09
N ARG A 87 -5.66 6.86 -16.47
CA ARG A 87 -4.68 6.01 -17.17
C ARG A 87 -5.36 5.10 -18.20
N MET A 88 -6.48 4.50 -17.81
CA MET A 88 -7.27 3.65 -18.72
C MET A 88 -7.84 4.47 -19.89
N ASP A 89 -8.39 5.65 -19.60
CA ASP A 89 -8.89 6.56 -20.63
C ASP A 89 -7.77 7.00 -21.59
N LEU A 90 -6.61 7.36 -21.04
CA LEU A 90 -5.45 7.75 -21.83
C LEU A 90 -4.99 6.60 -22.74
N ARG A 91 -4.91 5.38 -22.21
CA ARG A 91 -4.57 4.20 -22.99
C ARG A 91 -5.58 3.92 -24.09
N GLN A 92 -6.87 4.05 -23.82
CA GLN A 92 -7.92 3.89 -24.82
C GLN A 92 -7.79 4.97 -25.91
N ASN A 93 -7.60 6.23 -25.52
CA ASN A 93 -7.39 7.32 -26.47
C ASN A 93 -6.17 7.10 -27.36
N ILE A 94 -5.07 6.56 -26.84
CA ILE A 94 -3.89 6.21 -27.64
C ILE A 94 -4.23 5.13 -28.66
N ALA A 95 -4.92 4.09 -28.24
CA ALA A 95 -5.33 2.99 -29.11
C ALA A 95 -6.31 3.45 -30.20
N ASP A 96 -7.26 4.31 -29.85
CA ASP A 96 -8.24 4.87 -30.78
C ASP A 96 -7.58 5.78 -31.82
N ASN A 97 -6.66 6.67 -31.43
CA ASN A 97 -5.91 7.51 -32.34
C ASN A 97 -5.08 6.67 -33.31
N PHE A 98 -4.41 5.64 -32.81
CA PHE A 98 -3.65 4.71 -33.65
C PHE A 98 -4.55 3.97 -34.64
N ALA A 99 -5.74 3.53 -34.22
CA ALA A 99 -6.72 2.85 -35.08
C ALA A 99 -7.30 3.79 -36.15
N LEU A 100 -7.40 5.08 -35.87
CA LEU A 100 -7.84 6.12 -36.81
C LEU A 100 -6.74 6.53 -37.80
N GLY A 101 -5.53 6.02 -37.64
CA GLY A 101 -4.40 6.31 -38.52
C GLY A 101 -3.65 7.60 -38.18
N GLU A 102 -3.88 8.14 -36.98
CA GLU A 102 -3.11 9.28 -36.47
C GLU A 102 -1.66 8.86 -36.19
N GLU A 103 -0.69 9.62 -36.70
CA GLU A 103 0.71 9.29 -36.51
C GLU A 103 1.21 9.63 -35.12
N ASN A 104 0.76 10.76 -34.56
CA ASN A 104 1.24 11.30 -33.30
C ASN A 104 0.09 11.63 -32.34
N ILE A 105 0.39 11.53 -31.04
CA ILE A 105 -0.49 11.94 -29.95
C ILE A 105 0.23 12.87 -28.99
N ALA A 106 -0.46 13.85 -28.44
CA ALA A 106 0.02 14.70 -27.35
C ALA A 106 -0.56 14.22 -26.02
N ILE A 107 0.33 13.86 -25.08
CA ILE A 107 -0.03 13.42 -23.72
C ILE A 107 0.38 14.52 -22.74
N TRP A 108 -0.58 14.96 -21.92
CA TRP A 108 -0.33 15.96 -20.88
C TRP A 108 -0.10 15.29 -19.52
N LEU A 109 1.10 15.49 -18.97
CA LEU A 109 1.50 14.99 -17.65
C LEU A 109 2.12 16.14 -16.85
N LYS A 110 1.62 16.40 -15.66
CA LYS A 110 2.07 17.51 -14.78
C LYS A 110 2.15 18.87 -15.51
N GLY A 111 1.19 19.17 -16.37
CA GLY A 111 1.15 20.43 -17.09
C GLY A 111 2.16 20.56 -18.25
N VAL A 112 2.88 19.48 -18.57
CA VAL A 112 3.80 19.42 -19.71
C VAL A 112 3.20 18.51 -20.79
N SER A 113 3.24 18.97 -22.04
CA SER A 113 2.82 18.18 -23.19
C SER A 113 4.01 17.38 -23.76
N PHE A 114 3.79 16.09 -23.94
CA PHE A 114 4.70 15.17 -24.61
C PHE A 114 4.05 14.73 -25.91
N THR A 115 4.59 15.18 -27.05
CA THR A 115 4.13 14.72 -28.37
C THR A 115 5.04 13.61 -28.85
N MET A 116 4.45 12.47 -29.22
CA MET A 116 5.17 11.30 -29.65
C MET A 116 4.35 10.47 -30.65
N PRO A 117 4.99 9.57 -31.43
CA PRO A 117 4.26 8.61 -32.24
C PRO A 117 3.29 7.76 -31.40
N CYS A 118 2.08 7.48 -31.92
CA CYS A 118 1.08 6.67 -31.20
C CYS A 118 1.63 5.30 -30.79
N ALA A 119 2.44 4.64 -31.64
CA ALA A 119 3.10 3.39 -31.31
C ALA A 119 4.06 3.51 -30.09
N GLN A 120 4.77 4.63 -29.97
CA GLN A 120 5.67 4.89 -28.84
C GLN A 120 4.87 5.19 -27.57
N ALA A 121 3.75 5.92 -27.69
CA ALA A 121 2.84 6.18 -26.57
C ALA A 121 2.24 4.87 -26.02
N GLU A 122 1.91 3.92 -26.89
CA GLU A 122 1.42 2.60 -26.46
C GLU A 122 2.50 1.81 -25.69
N VAL A 123 3.74 1.82 -26.17
CA VAL A 123 4.88 1.19 -25.47
C VAL A 123 5.10 1.85 -24.10
N LEU A 124 5.05 3.20 -24.04
CA LEU A 124 5.16 3.97 -22.81
C LEU A 124 4.12 3.49 -21.79
N MET A 125 2.84 3.45 -22.16
CA MET A 125 1.76 3.05 -21.27
C MET A 125 1.88 1.62 -20.79
N ARG A 126 2.23 0.69 -21.67
CA ARG A 126 2.47 -0.71 -21.28
C ARG A 126 3.62 -0.86 -20.29
N SER A 127 4.71 -0.13 -20.50
CA SER A 127 5.87 -0.16 -19.61
C SER A 127 5.52 0.35 -18.21
N ILE A 128 4.74 1.44 -18.13
CA ILE A 128 4.26 1.99 -16.87
C ILE A 128 3.33 1.02 -16.15
N GLU A 129 2.40 0.40 -16.87
CA GLU A 129 1.47 -0.56 -16.28
C GLU A 129 2.19 -1.81 -15.77
N ASN A 130 3.15 -2.34 -16.51
CA ASN A 130 3.95 -3.47 -16.08
C ASN A 130 4.77 -3.13 -14.82
N TYR A 131 5.42 -1.97 -14.80
CA TYR A 131 6.14 -1.48 -13.64
C TYR A 131 5.23 -1.35 -12.41
N ALA A 132 4.06 -0.72 -12.58
CA ALA A 132 3.08 -0.58 -11.51
C ALA A 132 2.59 -1.94 -10.98
N TYR A 133 2.40 -2.92 -11.88
CA TYR A 133 1.99 -4.27 -11.51
C TYR A 133 3.09 -5.02 -10.74
N GLU A 134 4.35 -4.87 -11.13
CA GLU A 134 5.48 -5.41 -10.38
C GLU A 134 5.57 -4.82 -8.97
N CYS A 135 5.43 -3.50 -8.84
CA CYS A 135 5.38 -2.82 -7.53
C CYS A 135 4.22 -3.34 -6.68
N PHE A 136 3.03 -3.46 -7.26
CA PHE A 136 1.85 -4.01 -6.57
C PHE A 136 2.10 -5.42 -6.03
N ASN A 137 2.71 -6.30 -6.83
CA ASN A 137 3.02 -7.66 -6.40
C ASN A 137 4.00 -7.69 -5.21
N VAL A 138 5.01 -6.83 -5.22
CA VAL A 138 5.95 -6.70 -4.09
C VAL A 138 5.23 -6.21 -2.84
N THR A 139 4.40 -5.17 -2.95
CA THR A 139 3.58 -4.65 -1.85
C THR A 139 2.66 -5.74 -1.28
N ALA A 140 1.96 -6.48 -2.13
CA ALA A 140 1.10 -7.59 -1.71
C ALA A 140 1.88 -8.70 -1.00
N SER A 141 3.06 -9.02 -1.51
CA SER A 141 3.97 -10.00 -0.89
C SER A 141 4.43 -9.57 0.50
N HIS A 142 4.80 -8.29 0.69
CA HIS A 142 5.17 -7.77 1.99
C HIS A 142 4.02 -7.82 2.99
N LYS A 143 2.80 -7.42 2.58
CA LYS A 143 1.62 -7.50 3.46
C LYS A 143 1.33 -8.95 3.86
N ALA A 144 1.36 -9.87 2.92
CA ALA A 144 1.19 -11.29 3.21
C ALA A 144 2.26 -11.81 4.19
N ALA A 145 3.53 -11.47 3.97
CA ALA A 145 4.61 -11.88 4.86
C ALA A 145 4.45 -11.32 6.29
N VAL A 146 4.06 -10.05 6.43
CA VAL A 146 3.84 -9.42 7.74
C VAL A 146 2.65 -10.06 8.45
N SER A 147 1.57 -10.40 7.76
CA SER A 147 0.39 -11.04 8.36
C SER A 147 0.67 -12.43 8.95
N GLU A 148 1.70 -13.11 8.48
CA GLU A 148 2.11 -14.44 8.97
C GLU A 148 3.03 -14.38 10.20
N LEU A 149 3.59 -13.22 10.55
CA LEU A 149 4.45 -13.06 11.71
C LEU A 149 3.69 -13.24 13.01
N LYS A 150 4.36 -13.86 14.01
CA LYS A 150 3.75 -14.18 15.31
C LYS A 150 4.42 -13.43 16.47
N ILE A 151 5.45 -12.66 16.20
CA ILE A 151 6.28 -11.96 17.20
C ILE A 151 6.29 -10.47 16.86
N ILE A 152 5.83 -9.62 17.77
CA ILE A 152 5.73 -8.16 17.59
C ILE A 152 7.08 -7.56 17.15
N LYS A 153 8.18 -7.97 17.78
CA LYS A 153 9.51 -7.46 17.41
C LYS A 153 9.90 -7.78 15.96
N GLU A 154 9.48 -8.92 15.44
CA GLU A 154 9.72 -9.28 14.03
C GLU A 154 8.85 -8.44 13.10
N VAL A 155 7.60 -8.16 13.48
CA VAL A 155 6.71 -7.24 12.76
C VAL A 155 7.32 -5.84 12.70
N GLU A 156 7.76 -5.30 13.84
CA GLU A 156 8.37 -3.98 13.94
C GLU A 156 9.66 -3.87 13.12
N ALA A 157 10.51 -4.91 13.14
CA ALA A 157 11.79 -4.96 12.44
C ALA A 157 11.67 -5.31 10.95
N TYR A 158 10.47 -5.64 10.47
CA TYR A 158 10.27 -6.09 9.09
C TYR A 158 10.64 -5.00 8.07
N ASP A 159 11.59 -5.33 7.17
CA ASP A 159 12.01 -4.43 6.08
C ASP A 159 11.13 -4.65 4.85
N TYR A 160 10.21 -3.72 4.64
CA TYR A 160 9.31 -3.69 3.49
C TYR A 160 9.80 -2.84 2.32
N LYS A 161 11.01 -2.24 2.41
CA LYS A 161 11.55 -1.37 1.35
C LYS A 161 12.34 -2.14 0.30
N ALA A 162 12.66 -3.40 0.58
CA ALA A 162 13.41 -4.26 -0.32
C ALA A 162 12.50 -4.89 -1.40
N GLY A 163 13.11 -5.32 -2.50
CA GLY A 163 12.46 -6.12 -3.53
C GLY A 163 11.66 -5.35 -4.58
N TYR A 164 11.43 -4.05 -4.40
CA TYR A 164 10.77 -3.25 -5.44
C TYR A 164 11.67 -3.12 -6.68
N PRO A 165 11.07 -3.10 -7.90
CA PRO A 165 11.82 -2.87 -9.11
C PRO A 165 12.49 -1.49 -9.08
N LYS A 166 13.59 -1.36 -9.83
CA LYS A 166 14.20 -0.04 -10.04
C LYS A 166 13.17 0.88 -10.70
N MET A 167 13.10 2.12 -10.22
CA MET A 167 12.19 3.13 -10.78
C MET A 167 12.33 3.17 -12.31
N LEU A 168 11.19 3.10 -13.00
CA LEU A 168 11.12 3.14 -14.46
C LEU A 168 11.60 4.50 -14.95
N GLU A 169 12.57 4.49 -15.87
CA GLU A 169 13.07 5.69 -16.53
C GLU A 169 12.91 5.53 -18.03
N MET A 170 12.26 6.50 -18.67
CA MET A 170 11.96 6.49 -20.09
C MET A 170 12.27 7.83 -20.74
N ARG A 171 12.57 7.78 -22.05
CA ARG A 171 12.76 8.94 -22.90
C ARG A 171 11.90 8.80 -24.14
N VAL A 172 11.22 9.85 -24.50
CA VAL A 172 10.33 9.94 -25.67
C VAL A 172 10.66 11.17 -26.48
#